data_036087b89a1fbc6902a206c30ce33f13
#
_entry.id   036087b89a1fbc6902a206c30ce33f13
#
_cell.length_a   1.000
_cell.length_b   1.000
_cell.length_c   1.000
_cell.angle_alpha   90.00
_cell.angle_beta   90.00
_cell.angle_gamma   90.00
#
_symmetry.space_group_name_H-M   'P 1'
#
loop_
_entity.id
_entity.type
_entity.pdbx_description
1 polymer ?
#
loop_
_entity_poly.entity_id
_entity_poly.type
_entity_poly.pdbx_seq_one_letter_code
_entity_poly.pdbx_strand_id
1 'polypeptide(L)'
;MEIFSLDLGNKQTKLKSSKSEYVLPSRYLNQADMPMSVGSSTTNNDLHIYSVPFSDDKYVWGRDIDGLHLDEYLADTIMYGNRYNSEAFKLLANFALGLLAGDFKIANNQVLEVVVTAGLPTGDYADQERLRSLLKVLEGQHQVTIDDQIVTVRVRKVYILPQPIGTLYNELLDNQGFIKNKALFEIVAKGLGGATPSDN
;
A
#
# COMPACT_ATOMS: atom_id res chain seq x y z
N MET A 1 10.51 -12.98 -8.73
CA MET A 1 9.16 -12.44 -8.44
C MET A 1 9.28 -11.63 -7.18
N GLU A 2 8.93 -10.37 -7.23
CA GLU A 2 9.09 -9.43 -6.12
C GLU A 2 7.93 -9.54 -5.13
N ILE A 3 8.18 -9.10 -3.89
CA ILE A 3 7.16 -9.06 -2.83
C ILE A 3 6.90 -7.60 -2.47
N PHE A 4 5.64 -7.19 -2.52
CA PHE A 4 5.18 -5.88 -2.07
C PHE A 4 4.38 -6.05 -0.78
N SER A 5 4.68 -5.23 0.22
CA SER A 5 3.90 -5.16 1.45
C SER A 5 3.11 -3.85 1.46
N LEU A 6 1.79 -3.96 1.63
CA LEU A 6 0.87 -2.84 1.62
C LEU A 6 0.05 -2.81 2.92
N ASP A 7 0.09 -1.70 3.62
CA ASP A 7 -0.82 -1.36 4.71
C ASP A 7 -1.55 -0.07 4.32
N LEU A 8 -2.68 -0.22 3.64
CA LEU A 8 -3.52 0.88 3.18
C LEU A 8 -4.45 1.31 4.34
N GLY A 9 -3.87 1.95 5.35
CA GLY A 9 -4.59 2.42 6.54
C GLY A 9 -5.53 3.60 6.24
N ASN A 10 -6.31 4.01 7.25
CA ASN A 10 -7.26 5.13 7.09
C ASN A 10 -6.57 6.49 6.98
N LYS A 11 -5.48 6.70 7.71
CA LYS A 11 -4.74 7.97 7.71
C LYS A 11 -3.42 7.90 6.95
N GLN A 12 -2.78 6.74 7.02
CA GLN A 12 -1.47 6.53 6.42
C GLN A 12 -1.45 5.23 5.63
N THR A 13 -0.81 5.29 4.49
CA THR A 13 -0.45 4.18 3.64
C THR A 13 1.02 3.86 3.86
N LYS A 14 1.32 2.61 4.24
CA LYS A 14 2.68 2.11 4.41
C LYS A 14 2.98 1.08 3.35
N LEU A 15 4.05 1.28 2.65
CA LEU A 15 4.44 0.48 1.49
C LEU A 15 5.88 0.01 1.65
N LYS A 16 6.17 -1.23 1.28
CA LYS A 16 7.53 -1.77 1.27
C LYS A 16 7.74 -2.73 0.12
N SER A 17 8.90 -2.62 -0.49
CA SER A 17 9.45 -3.57 -1.46
C SER A 17 10.89 -3.91 -1.11
N SER A 18 11.58 -4.68 -1.94
CA SER A 18 13.03 -4.91 -1.83
C SER A 18 13.85 -3.65 -2.17
N LYS A 19 13.23 -2.63 -2.78
CA LYS A 19 13.90 -1.41 -3.26
C LYS A 19 13.64 -0.20 -2.36
N SER A 20 12.45 -0.10 -1.76
CA SER A 20 11.99 1.12 -1.12
C SER A 20 10.98 0.85 -0.01
N GLU A 21 10.85 1.85 0.85
CA GLU A 21 9.85 1.92 1.90
C GLU A 21 9.23 3.32 1.92
N TYR A 22 7.90 3.40 1.98
CA TYR A 22 7.15 4.64 1.99
C TYR A 22 6.15 4.67 3.14
N VAL A 23 6.00 5.85 3.73
CA VAL A 23 4.88 6.20 4.63
C VAL A 23 4.27 7.48 4.08
N LEU A 24 3.05 7.37 3.58
CA LEU A 24 2.35 8.42 2.84
C LEU A 24 0.96 8.64 3.43
N PRO A 25 0.36 9.84 3.31
CA PRO A 25 -1.03 10.05 3.65
C PRO A 25 -1.96 9.17 2.80
N SER A 26 -3.04 8.62 3.40
CA SER A 26 -4.06 7.83 2.69
C SER A 26 -5.12 8.72 2.05
N ARG A 27 -4.71 9.86 1.50
CA ARG A 27 -5.56 10.82 0.82
C ARG A 27 -4.82 11.45 -0.36
N TYR A 28 -5.55 11.85 -1.37
CA TYR A 28 -5.04 12.40 -2.61
C TYR A 28 -5.96 13.53 -3.10
N LEU A 29 -5.50 14.29 -4.08
CA LEU A 29 -6.20 15.41 -4.68
C LEU A 29 -6.50 15.10 -6.15
N ASN A 30 -7.71 15.46 -6.63
CA ASN A 30 -7.92 15.57 -8.07
C ASN A 30 -7.13 16.78 -8.58
N GLN A 31 -6.32 16.61 -9.61
CA GLN A 31 -5.50 17.69 -10.16
C GLN A 31 -6.34 18.89 -10.64
N ALA A 32 -7.58 18.65 -11.09
CA ALA A 32 -8.48 19.70 -11.53
C ALA A 32 -8.92 20.64 -10.39
N ASP A 33 -8.90 20.17 -9.15
CA ASP A 33 -9.25 20.94 -7.95
C ASP A 33 -8.06 21.75 -7.41
N MET A 34 -6.88 21.60 -8.03
CA MET A 34 -5.66 22.27 -7.59
C MET A 34 -5.67 23.76 -8.03
N PRO A 35 -5.58 24.71 -7.10
CA PRO A 35 -5.49 26.11 -7.44
C PRO A 35 -4.27 26.40 -8.32
N MET A 36 -4.43 27.24 -9.35
CA MET A 36 -3.33 27.61 -10.27
C MET A 36 -2.08 28.18 -9.55
N SER A 37 -2.27 28.80 -8.39
CA SER A 37 -1.19 29.37 -7.57
C SER A 37 -0.28 28.29 -6.95
N VAL A 38 -0.76 27.07 -6.78
CA VAL A 38 0.01 25.96 -6.20
C VAL A 38 0.81 25.22 -7.27
N GLY A 39 0.30 25.15 -8.50
CA GLY A 39 0.96 24.45 -9.61
C GLY A 39 2.32 25.00 -10.02
N SER A 40 2.63 26.26 -9.67
CA SER A 40 3.94 26.89 -9.98
C SER A 40 4.99 26.72 -8.88
N SER A 41 4.62 26.26 -7.69
CA SER A 41 5.52 26.10 -6.54
C SER A 41 5.74 24.63 -6.14
N THR A 42 5.24 23.65 -6.91
CA THR A 42 5.51 22.21 -6.67
C THR A 42 6.94 21.81 -7.08
N THR A 43 7.92 22.56 -6.63
CA THR A 43 9.32 22.12 -6.62
C THR A 43 9.60 21.12 -5.50
N ASN A 44 8.59 20.71 -4.74
CA ASN A 44 8.70 19.67 -3.73
C ASN A 44 8.66 18.30 -4.38
N ASN A 45 9.78 17.62 -4.33
CA ASN A 45 10.08 16.36 -5.00
C ASN A 45 9.27 15.14 -4.51
N ASP A 46 8.35 15.32 -3.57
CA ASP A 46 7.61 14.22 -2.93
C ASP A 46 6.11 14.15 -3.32
N LEU A 47 5.70 14.93 -4.34
CA LEU A 47 4.36 14.85 -4.95
C LEU A 47 4.47 14.37 -6.40
N HIS A 48 3.64 13.41 -6.75
CA HIS A 48 3.58 12.84 -8.08
C HIS A 48 2.19 12.96 -8.69
N ILE A 49 2.13 13.04 -10.02
CA ILE A 49 0.86 13.04 -10.77
C ILE A 49 0.57 11.62 -11.23
N TYR A 50 -0.59 11.13 -10.86
CA TYR A 50 -1.06 9.79 -11.18
C TYR A 50 -2.24 9.83 -12.14
N SER A 51 -2.28 8.89 -13.08
CA SER A 51 -3.50 8.57 -13.82
C SER A 51 -3.63 7.06 -14.01
N VAL A 52 -4.87 6.59 -14.16
CA VAL A 52 -5.21 5.18 -14.29
C VAL A 52 -6.17 4.98 -15.48
N PRO A 53 -6.18 3.82 -16.16
CA PRO A 53 -6.99 3.62 -17.37
C PRO A 53 -8.51 3.63 -17.16
N PHE A 54 -8.98 3.52 -15.91
CA PHE A 54 -10.41 3.51 -15.58
C PHE A 54 -10.92 4.86 -15.08
N SER A 55 -10.11 5.93 -15.16
CA SER A 55 -10.51 7.30 -14.83
C SER A 55 -9.88 8.27 -15.84
N ASP A 56 -10.64 9.25 -16.28
CA ASP A 56 -10.15 10.32 -17.16
C ASP A 56 -9.42 11.42 -16.37
N ASP A 57 -9.53 11.40 -15.05
CA ASP A 57 -8.90 12.38 -14.18
C ASP A 57 -7.43 12.07 -13.90
N LYS A 58 -6.70 13.14 -13.57
CA LYS A 58 -5.35 13.05 -13.01
C LYS A 58 -5.40 13.39 -11.52
N TYR A 59 -4.54 12.74 -10.76
CA TYR A 59 -4.52 12.85 -9.31
C TYR A 59 -3.13 13.23 -8.82
N VAL A 60 -3.06 14.00 -7.74
CA VAL A 60 -1.82 14.33 -7.04
C VAL A 60 -1.77 13.56 -5.74
N TRP A 61 -0.69 12.82 -5.53
CA TRP A 61 -0.44 12.06 -4.31
C TRP A 61 1.05 12.01 -3.97
N GLY A 62 1.36 12.00 -2.69
CA GLY A 62 2.73 11.94 -2.18
C GLY A 62 2.81 12.34 -0.72
N ARG A 63 4.04 12.38 -0.20
CA ARG A 63 4.29 12.67 1.22
C ARG A 63 3.82 14.06 1.63
N ASP A 64 4.05 15.04 0.79
CA ASP A 64 3.81 16.45 1.10
C ASP A 64 2.41 16.95 0.73
N ILE A 65 1.47 16.02 0.45
CA ILE A 65 0.09 16.39 0.05
C ILE A 65 -0.60 17.26 1.11
N ASP A 66 -0.34 16.98 2.39
CA ASP A 66 -0.90 17.73 3.51
C ASP A 66 -0.32 19.15 3.60
N GLY A 67 0.88 19.36 3.09
CA GLY A 67 1.55 20.67 3.01
C GLY A 67 0.92 21.63 2.02
N LEU A 68 0.03 21.14 1.14
CA LEU A 68 -0.73 22.00 0.21
C LEU A 68 -1.83 22.80 0.91
N HIS A 69 -2.21 22.44 2.14
CA HIS A 69 -3.30 23.07 2.91
C HIS A 69 -4.64 23.14 2.15
N LEU A 70 -4.95 22.10 1.40
CA LEU A 70 -6.14 21.95 0.57
C LEU A 70 -7.10 20.89 1.15
N ASP A 71 -7.23 20.82 2.47
CA ASP A 71 -7.97 19.76 3.17
C ASP A 71 -9.39 19.54 2.67
N GLU A 72 -10.09 20.60 2.22
CA GLU A 72 -11.45 20.54 1.69
C GLU A 72 -11.57 19.84 0.31
N TYR A 73 -10.46 19.74 -0.43
CA TYR A 73 -10.39 19.12 -1.76
C TYR A 73 -9.78 17.72 -1.72
N LEU A 74 -9.21 17.31 -0.58
CA LEU A 74 -8.56 16.01 -0.46
C LEU A 74 -9.60 14.88 -0.39
N ALA A 75 -9.52 13.96 -1.33
CA ALA A 75 -10.28 12.73 -1.27
C ALA A 75 -9.71 11.82 -0.18
N ASP A 76 -10.56 11.40 0.76
CA ASP A 76 -10.23 10.51 1.86
C ASP A 76 -10.75 9.10 1.58
N THR A 77 -9.98 8.10 1.98
CA THR A 77 -10.39 6.69 1.89
C THR A 77 -11.16 6.22 3.12
N ILE A 78 -11.37 7.09 4.12
CA ILE A 78 -12.19 6.79 5.29
C ILE A 78 -13.66 6.77 4.87
N MET A 79 -14.28 5.60 4.96
CA MET A 79 -15.70 5.44 4.69
C MET A 79 -16.36 4.61 5.77
N TYR A 80 -17.61 4.97 6.11
CA TYR A 80 -18.49 4.10 6.86
C TYR A 80 -18.96 2.96 5.95
N GLY A 81 -18.73 1.71 6.36
CA GLY A 81 -19.08 0.54 5.56
C GLY A 81 -17.89 -0.19 4.97
N ASN A 82 -18.05 -0.78 3.78
CA ASN A 82 -16.97 -1.52 3.12
C ASN A 82 -16.14 -0.58 2.22
N ARG A 83 -15.11 0.04 2.81
CA ARG A 83 -14.21 0.97 2.11
C ARG A 83 -13.52 0.35 0.89
N TYR A 84 -13.32 -0.95 0.89
CA TYR A 84 -12.61 -1.67 -0.19
C TYR A 84 -13.39 -1.67 -1.50
N ASN A 85 -14.70 -1.36 -1.47
CA ASN A 85 -15.53 -1.19 -2.66
C ASN A 85 -15.54 0.26 -3.19
N SER A 86 -14.92 1.21 -2.47
CA SER A 86 -14.91 2.61 -2.89
C SER A 86 -13.93 2.84 -4.05
N GLU A 87 -14.26 3.81 -4.91
CA GLU A 87 -13.37 4.27 -5.96
C GLU A 87 -12.10 4.88 -5.37
N ALA A 88 -12.24 5.66 -4.30
CA ALA A 88 -11.11 6.27 -3.60
C ALA A 88 -10.08 5.24 -3.13
N PHE A 89 -10.53 4.13 -2.54
CA PHE A 89 -9.64 3.05 -2.14
C PHE A 89 -8.99 2.36 -3.34
N LYS A 90 -9.76 2.12 -4.41
CA LYS A 90 -9.25 1.52 -5.64
C LYS A 90 -8.16 2.37 -6.29
N LEU A 91 -8.35 3.69 -6.33
CA LEU A 91 -7.35 4.64 -6.84
C LEU A 91 -6.08 4.58 -6.00
N LEU A 92 -6.20 4.71 -4.66
CA LEU A 92 -5.05 4.67 -3.75
C LEU A 92 -4.27 3.35 -3.86
N ALA A 93 -4.96 2.21 -3.98
CA ALA A 93 -4.34 0.91 -4.16
C ALA A 93 -3.53 0.84 -5.47
N ASN A 94 -4.07 1.39 -6.57
CA ASN A 94 -3.35 1.47 -7.84
C ASN A 94 -2.13 2.39 -7.75
N PHE A 95 -2.26 3.57 -7.12
CA PHE A 95 -1.13 4.48 -6.93
C PHE A 95 -0.02 3.81 -6.12
N ALA A 96 -0.37 3.12 -5.03
CA ALA A 96 0.58 2.40 -4.18
C ALA A 96 1.33 1.30 -4.93
N LEU A 97 0.62 0.48 -5.70
CA LEU A 97 1.22 -0.56 -6.54
C LEU A 97 2.10 0.03 -7.63
N GLY A 98 1.64 1.09 -8.29
CA GLY A 98 2.40 1.81 -9.31
C GLY A 98 3.69 2.42 -8.77
N LEU A 99 3.61 3.09 -7.61
CA LEU A 99 4.77 3.72 -6.96
C LEU A 99 5.86 2.68 -6.64
N LEU A 100 5.50 1.57 -5.97
CA LEU A 100 6.46 0.50 -5.67
C LEU A 100 7.04 -0.13 -6.93
N ALA A 101 6.23 -0.32 -7.97
CA ALA A 101 6.69 -0.91 -9.22
C ALA A 101 7.60 0.04 -10.01
N GLY A 102 7.38 1.36 -9.93
CA GLY A 102 8.20 2.39 -10.55
C GLY A 102 9.67 2.35 -10.11
N ASP A 103 9.93 1.98 -8.85
CA ASP A 103 11.29 1.86 -8.30
C ASP A 103 12.14 0.79 -8.99
N PHE A 104 11.52 -0.16 -9.67
CA PHE A 104 12.22 -1.21 -10.40
C PHE A 104 12.66 -0.78 -11.80
N LYS A 105 12.24 0.41 -12.26
CA LYS A 105 12.68 1.01 -13.53
C LYS A 105 12.56 0.05 -14.72
N ILE A 106 11.47 -0.71 -14.76
CA ILE A 106 11.16 -1.60 -15.87
C ILE A 106 10.81 -0.79 -17.12
N ALA A 107 11.03 -1.34 -18.32
CA ALA A 107 10.65 -0.67 -19.56
C ALA A 107 9.12 -0.56 -19.67
N ASN A 108 8.60 0.47 -20.32
CA ASN A 108 7.17 0.78 -20.42
C ASN A 108 6.30 -0.36 -20.98
N ASN A 109 6.89 -1.26 -21.76
CA ASN A 109 6.21 -2.42 -22.35
C ASN A 109 6.37 -3.71 -21.54
N GLN A 110 7.03 -3.65 -20.38
CA GLN A 110 7.23 -4.79 -19.50
C GLN A 110 6.23 -4.77 -18.35
N VAL A 111 5.91 -5.93 -17.85
CA VAL A 111 5.03 -6.14 -16.70
C VAL A 111 5.84 -6.69 -15.55
N LEU A 112 5.85 -5.98 -14.42
CA LEU A 112 6.44 -6.47 -13.19
C LEU A 112 5.48 -7.47 -12.51
N GLU A 113 5.89 -8.70 -12.34
CA GLU A 113 5.11 -9.70 -11.60
C GLU A 113 5.47 -9.70 -10.12
N VAL A 114 4.46 -9.57 -9.27
CA VAL A 114 4.63 -9.46 -7.82
C VAL A 114 3.66 -10.35 -7.05
N VAL A 115 4.03 -10.63 -5.83
CA VAL A 115 3.15 -11.10 -4.76
C VAL A 115 2.93 -9.96 -3.79
N VAL A 116 1.70 -9.78 -3.32
CA VAL A 116 1.36 -8.74 -2.35
C VAL A 116 1.06 -9.36 -1.00
N THR A 117 1.60 -8.76 0.06
CA THR A 117 1.16 -8.97 1.44
C THR A 117 0.40 -7.74 1.90
N ALA A 118 -0.85 -7.88 2.29
CA ALA A 118 -1.70 -6.76 2.72
C ALA A 118 -2.10 -6.92 4.19
N GLY A 119 -2.00 -5.82 4.95
CA GLY A 119 -2.47 -5.73 6.34
C GLY A 119 -3.94 -5.31 6.42
N LEU A 120 -4.74 -5.99 7.25
CA LEU A 120 -6.12 -5.62 7.55
C LEU A 120 -6.34 -5.43 9.04
N PRO A 121 -7.19 -4.46 9.47
CA PRO A 121 -7.70 -4.42 10.82
C PRO A 121 -8.34 -5.75 11.21
N THR A 122 -8.22 -6.16 12.47
CA THR A 122 -8.72 -7.46 12.93
C THR A 122 -10.21 -7.65 12.67
N GLY A 123 -11.02 -6.59 12.82
CA GLY A 123 -12.46 -6.64 12.53
C GLY A 123 -12.76 -6.89 11.05
N ASP A 124 -12.01 -6.25 10.15
CA ASP A 124 -12.16 -6.45 8.71
C ASP A 124 -11.64 -7.82 8.25
N TYR A 125 -10.60 -8.33 8.92
CA TYR A 125 -10.05 -9.66 8.64
C TYR A 125 -11.04 -10.79 8.95
N ALA A 126 -11.91 -10.59 9.93
CA ALA A 126 -12.98 -11.55 10.27
C ALA A 126 -14.16 -11.51 9.27
N ASP A 127 -14.27 -10.47 8.45
CA ASP A 127 -15.36 -10.24 7.51
C ASP A 127 -15.00 -10.78 6.11
N GLN A 128 -15.65 -11.85 5.71
CA GLN A 128 -15.40 -12.51 4.41
C GLN A 128 -15.74 -11.63 3.20
N GLU A 129 -16.70 -10.73 3.31
CA GLU A 129 -17.06 -9.81 2.22
C GLU A 129 -15.95 -8.77 2.04
N ARG A 130 -15.45 -8.20 3.13
CA ARG A 130 -14.33 -7.24 3.11
C ARG A 130 -13.05 -7.87 2.58
N LEU A 131 -12.74 -9.10 2.99
CA LEU A 131 -11.61 -9.86 2.44
C LEU A 131 -11.71 -10.03 0.93
N ARG A 132 -12.89 -10.46 0.43
CA ARG A 132 -13.11 -10.62 -1.02
C ARG A 132 -13.01 -9.30 -1.77
N SER A 133 -13.54 -8.21 -1.21
CA SER A 133 -13.45 -6.87 -1.80
C SER A 133 -12.01 -6.40 -1.92
N LEU A 134 -11.20 -6.58 -0.88
CA LEU A 134 -9.78 -6.24 -0.93
C LEU A 134 -9.01 -7.07 -1.96
N LEU A 135 -9.23 -8.40 -1.99
CA LEU A 135 -8.62 -9.28 -2.98
C LEU A 135 -8.95 -8.82 -4.40
N LYS A 136 -10.23 -8.50 -4.67
CA LYS A 136 -10.68 -8.01 -5.98
C LYS A 136 -10.01 -6.70 -6.40
N VAL A 137 -9.68 -5.85 -5.46
CA VAL A 137 -8.98 -4.57 -5.74
C VAL A 137 -7.50 -4.80 -6.01
N LEU A 138 -6.86 -5.73 -5.30
CA LEU A 138 -5.41 -5.91 -5.36
C LEU A 138 -4.95 -6.94 -6.38
N GLU A 139 -5.73 -8.00 -6.66
CA GLU A 139 -5.33 -9.05 -7.61
C GLU A 139 -5.49 -8.60 -9.06
N GLY A 140 -4.62 -9.11 -9.93
CA GLY A 140 -4.69 -8.87 -11.36
C GLY A 140 -3.64 -7.90 -11.88
N GLN A 141 -3.93 -7.29 -13.02
CA GLN A 141 -3.03 -6.36 -13.69
C GLN A 141 -3.45 -4.92 -13.40
N HIS A 142 -2.47 -4.11 -13.01
CA HIS A 142 -2.62 -2.69 -12.75
C HIS A 142 -1.70 -1.92 -13.69
N GLN A 143 -2.24 -0.89 -14.31
CA GLN A 143 -1.48 0.07 -15.10
C GLN A 143 -1.67 1.44 -14.50
N VAL A 144 -0.58 2.12 -14.22
CA VAL A 144 -0.57 3.45 -13.62
C VAL A 144 0.41 4.31 -14.40
N THR A 145 0.03 5.53 -14.73
CA THR A 145 0.98 6.52 -15.23
C THR A 145 1.37 7.42 -14.06
N ILE A 146 2.66 7.56 -13.82
CA ILE A 146 3.24 8.39 -12.76
C ILE A 146 4.20 9.36 -13.43
N ASP A 147 3.93 10.67 -13.35
CA ASP A 147 4.74 11.72 -13.97
C ASP A 147 5.08 11.39 -15.45
N ASP A 148 4.04 11.01 -16.22
CA ASP A 148 4.11 10.61 -17.63
C ASP A 148 4.84 9.27 -17.91
N GLN A 149 5.28 8.54 -16.89
CA GLN A 149 5.85 7.21 -17.03
C GLN A 149 4.80 6.12 -16.79
N ILE A 150 4.61 5.25 -17.78
CA ILE A 150 3.66 4.13 -17.66
C ILE A 150 4.34 2.98 -16.92
N VAL A 151 3.72 2.55 -15.85
CA VAL A 151 4.15 1.40 -15.05
C VAL A 151 3.05 0.34 -15.07
N THR A 152 3.40 -0.90 -15.40
CA THR A 152 2.48 -2.02 -15.38
C THR A 152 2.94 -3.07 -14.38
N VAL A 153 2.10 -3.40 -13.43
CA VAL A 153 2.36 -4.43 -12.42
C VAL A 153 1.25 -5.48 -12.44
N ARG A 154 1.63 -6.75 -12.31
CA ARG A 154 0.69 -7.87 -12.20
C ARG A 154 0.84 -8.53 -10.84
N VAL A 155 -0.19 -8.40 -10.02
CA VAL A 155 -0.30 -9.08 -8.74
C VAL A 155 -0.79 -10.51 -8.98
N ARG A 156 0.09 -11.47 -8.78
CA ARG A 156 -0.17 -12.90 -8.99
C ARG A 156 -0.92 -13.53 -7.82
N LYS A 157 -0.67 -13.03 -6.64
CA LYS A 157 -1.27 -13.52 -5.40
C LYS A 157 -1.23 -12.47 -4.31
N VAL A 158 -2.27 -12.43 -3.49
CA VAL A 158 -2.35 -11.60 -2.30
C VAL A 158 -2.42 -12.48 -1.06
N TYR A 159 -1.57 -12.20 -0.09
CA TYR A 159 -1.65 -12.74 1.26
C TYR A 159 -2.17 -11.66 2.18
N ILE A 160 -3.29 -11.91 2.84
CA ILE A 160 -3.88 -10.97 3.78
C ILE A 160 -3.54 -11.40 5.20
N LEU A 161 -3.04 -10.48 6.00
CA LEU A 161 -2.67 -10.69 7.40
C LEU A 161 -3.42 -9.70 8.30
N PRO A 162 -3.84 -10.11 9.49
CA PRO A 162 -4.29 -9.15 10.51
C PRO A 162 -3.16 -8.18 10.85
N GLN A 163 -3.44 -6.86 10.89
CA GLN A 163 -2.43 -5.83 11.17
C GLN A 163 -1.57 -6.12 12.43
N PRO A 164 -2.12 -6.60 13.57
CA PRO A 164 -1.30 -6.94 14.73
C PRO A 164 -0.20 -7.97 14.46
N ILE A 165 -0.41 -8.87 13.51
CA ILE A 165 0.60 -9.87 13.10
C ILE A 165 1.81 -9.20 12.45
N GLY A 166 1.60 -8.17 11.63
CA GLY A 166 2.71 -7.39 11.06
C GLY A 166 3.58 -6.73 12.12
N THR A 167 2.98 -6.13 13.13
CA THR A 167 3.69 -5.56 14.29
C THR A 167 4.47 -6.63 15.04
N LEU A 168 3.84 -7.77 15.29
CA LEU A 168 4.48 -8.89 15.97
C LEU A 168 5.72 -9.38 15.19
N TYR A 169 5.61 -9.57 13.89
CA TYR A 169 6.76 -9.98 13.06
C TYR A 169 7.87 -8.92 13.04
N ASN A 170 7.51 -7.64 13.04
CA ASN A 170 8.51 -6.57 13.11
C ASN A 170 9.29 -6.58 14.43
N GLU A 171 8.67 -7.00 15.54
CA GLU A 171 9.34 -7.17 16.84
C GLU A 171 10.14 -8.47 16.93
N LEU A 172 9.69 -9.53 16.25
CA LEU A 172 10.31 -10.85 16.29
C LEU A 172 11.51 -10.99 15.37
N LEU A 173 11.42 -10.40 14.16
CA LEU A 173 12.35 -10.65 13.06
C LEU A 173 13.16 -9.41 12.71
N ASP A 174 14.38 -9.61 12.27
CA ASP A 174 15.18 -8.57 11.63
C ASP A 174 14.79 -8.37 10.15
N ASN A 175 15.46 -7.42 9.47
CA ASN A 175 15.20 -7.13 8.06
C ASN A 175 15.56 -8.28 7.10
N GLN A 176 16.25 -9.30 7.58
CA GLN A 176 16.62 -10.49 6.82
C GLN A 176 15.69 -11.68 7.12
N GLY A 177 14.76 -11.51 8.06
CA GLY A 177 13.80 -12.54 8.47
C GLY A 177 14.32 -13.48 9.56
N PHE A 178 15.46 -13.19 10.17
CA PHE A 178 15.99 -13.96 11.30
C PHE A 178 15.39 -13.47 12.62
N ILE A 179 15.27 -14.39 13.58
CA ILE A 179 14.75 -14.07 14.91
C ILE A 179 15.71 -13.13 15.64
N LYS A 180 15.30 -11.87 15.85
CA LYS A 180 16.03 -10.88 16.64
C LYS A 180 15.64 -10.90 18.13
N ASN A 181 14.41 -11.33 18.46
CA ASN A 181 13.89 -11.34 19.82
C ASN A 181 13.49 -12.78 20.21
N LYS A 182 14.44 -13.55 20.72
CA LYS A 182 14.23 -14.96 21.11
C LYS A 182 13.21 -15.10 22.24
N ALA A 183 13.24 -14.21 23.23
CA ALA A 183 12.31 -14.27 24.37
C ALA A 183 10.85 -14.09 23.92
N LEU A 184 10.59 -13.12 23.04
CA LEU A 184 9.27 -12.92 22.47
C LEU A 184 8.85 -14.09 21.56
N PHE A 185 9.79 -14.66 20.80
CA PHE A 185 9.53 -15.83 19.97
C PHE A 185 9.07 -17.03 20.80
N GLU A 186 9.72 -17.32 21.92
CA GLU A 186 9.32 -18.40 22.83
C GLU A 186 7.92 -18.20 23.43
N ILE A 187 7.58 -16.97 23.81
CA ILE A 187 6.25 -16.63 24.31
C ILE A 187 5.18 -16.89 23.24
N VAL A 188 5.43 -16.43 22.02
CA VAL A 188 4.49 -16.59 20.89
C VAL A 188 4.36 -18.06 20.50
N ALA A 189 5.47 -18.80 20.43
CA ALA A 189 5.45 -20.23 20.13
C ALA A 189 4.67 -21.04 21.17
N LYS A 190 4.83 -20.74 22.44
CA LYS A 190 4.05 -21.35 23.54
C LYS A 190 2.56 -20.99 23.44
N GLY A 191 2.24 -19.73 23.14
CA GLY A 191 0.85 -19.26 23.00
C GLY A 191 0.10 -19.88 21.82
N LEU A 192 0.82 -20.27 20.77
CA LEU A 192 0.26 -20.94 19.58
C LEU A 192 0.18 -22.48 19.73
N GLY A 193 0.50 -23.02 20.90
CA GLY A 193 0.44 -24.47 21.15
C GLY A 193 1.59 -25.26 20.50
N GLY A 194 2.64 -24.57 20.08
CA GLY A 194 3.86 -25.20 19.56
C GLY A 194 4.65 -25.85 20.68
N ALA A 195 4.94 -27.16 20.56
CA ALA A 195 5.94 -27.81 21.39
C ALA A 195 7.30 -27.15 21.15
N THR A 196 7.94 -26.68 22.21
CA THR A 196 9.36 -26.29 22.15
C THR A 196 10.18 -27.46 21.64
N PRO A 197 11.11 -27.29 20.69
CA PRO A 197 12.10 -28.30 20.41
C PRO A 197 12.82 -28.63 21.72
N SER A 198 12.71 -29.89 22.20
CA SER A 198 13.52 -30.35 23.30
C SER A 198 14.98 -30.28 22.87
N ASP A 199 15.80 -29.56 23.64
CA ASP A 199 17.25 -29.61 23.52
C ASP A 199 17.68 -31.08 23.65
N ASN A 200 18.15 -31.66 22.54
CA ASN A 200 18.95 -32.87 22.51
C ASN A 200 20.32 -32.53 21.96
#